data_e77cae7c4edc8bc9804118b0f83cd790
#
_entry.id   e77cae7c4edc8bc9804118b0f83cd790
#
_cell.length_a   1.000
_cell.length_b   1.000
_cell.length_c   1.000
_cell.angle_alpha   90.00
_cell.angle_beta   90.00
_cell.angle_gamma   90.00
#
_symmetry.space_group_name_H-M   'P 1'
#
loop_
_entity.id
_entity.type
_entity.pdbx_description
1 polymer ?
#
loop_
_entity_poly.entity_id
_entity_poly.type
_entity_poly.pdbx_seq_one_letter_code
_entity_poly.pdbx_strand_id
1 'polypeptide(L)'
;DFASRWLIPRLPDFLALHDDIEISFATRLKPFDLSREHFDLAIHFGTENWPDAEMELFCSETMIAVASPEFREQHTINEISDLLKVPLLHMESRPKVWQDFFEQAGLSSEDALAGKYFDQFSMVIAGAVASLGAALIPTYLIEREISEGRLVTLAASTITTKNNYFLVRPTETYSDHVALFVQWMKNNVGR
;
A
#
# COMPACT_ATOMS: atom_id res chain seq x y z
N ASP A 1 -1.04 -5.42 5.59
CA ASP A 1 0.21 -4.68 5.34
C ASP A 1 0.11 -3.18 5.65
N PHE A 2 -1.04 -2.54 5.37
CA PHE A 2 -1.24 -1.14 5.70
C PHE A 2 -1.07 -0.87 7.20
N ALA A 3 -1.74 -1.65 8.04
CA ALA A 3 -1.65 -1.48 9.47
C ALA A 3 -0.22 -1.66 9.99
N SER A 4 0.45 -2.74 9.58
CA SER A 4 1.80 -3.04 10.08
C SER A 4 2.86 -2.07 9.58
N ARG A 5 2.72 -1.53 8.38
CA ARG A 5 3.76 -0.71 7.77
C ARG A 5 3.53 0.79 7.84
N TRP A 6 2.28 1.23 7.83
CA TRP A 6 1.95 2.64 7.90
C TRP A 6 1.39 3.06 9.26
N LEU A 7 0.40 2.34 9.75
CA LEU A 7 -0.37 2.75 10.93
C LEU A 7 0.37 2.51 12.24
N ILE A 8 0.78 1.27 12.48
CA ILE A 8 1.40 0.88 13.76
C ILE A 8 2.71 1.66 14.03
N PRO A 9 3.59 1.90 13.05
CA PRO A 9 4.78 2.72 13.32
C PRO A 9 4.47 4.15 13.76
N ARG A 10 3.30 4.70 13.41
CA ARG A 10 2.86 6.05 13.80
C ARG A 10 2.05 6.08 15.09
N LEU A 11 1.52 4.92 15.48
CA LEU A 11 0.59 4.80 16.60
C LEU A 11 1.12 5.30 17.94
N PRO A 12 2.42 5.16 18.29
CA PRO A 12 2.94 5.71 19.53
C PRO A 12 2.66 7.20 19.72
N ASP A 13 2.66 7.99 18.66
CA ASP A 13 2.36 9.44 18.74
C ASP A 13 0.91 9.69 19.14
N PHE A 14 -0.02 8.90 18.60
CA PHE A 14 -1.43 8.99 18.97
C PHE A 14 -1.66 8.56 20.42
N LEU A 15 -1.07 7.44 20.83
CA LEU A 15 -1.24 6.90 22.18
C LEU A 15 -0.59 7.79 23.24
N ALA A 16 0.44 8.54 22.91
CA ALA A 16 1.05 9.52 23.80
C ALA A 16 0.10 10.70 24.09
N LEU A 17 -0.76 11.06 23.12
CA LEU A 17 -1.78 12.10 23.28
C LEU A 17 -3.06 11.60 23.95
N HIS A 18 -3.35 10.30 23.84
CA HIS A 18 -4.60 9.68 24.27
C HIS A 18 -4.31 8.36 24.99
N ASP A 19 -3.71 8.45 26.18
CA ASP A 19 -3.26 7.30 26.97
C ASP A 19 -4.39 6.45 27.54
N ASP A 20 -5.63 6.96 27.51
CA ASP A 20 -6.84 6.26 27.90
C ASP A 20 -7.45 5.38 26.79
N ILE A 21 -6.90 5.44 25.57
CA ILE A 21 -7.40 4.69 24.42
C ILE A 21 -6.55 3.43 24.21
N GLU A 22 -7.23 2.29 24.16
CA GLU A 22 -6.63 1.01 23.80
C GLU A 22 -7.09 0.61 22.39
N ILE A 23 -6.18 0.11 21.57
CA ILE A 23 -6.47 -0.29 20.19
C ILE A 23 -6.04 -1.73 19.99
N SER A 24 -6.98 -2.55 19.48
CA SER A 24 -6.72 -3.92 19.07
C SER A 24 -6.95 -4.05 17.56
N PHE A 25 -6.16 -4.87 16.92
CA PHE A 25 -6.18 -5.05 15.48
C PHE A 25 -6.56 -6.48 15.10
N ALA A 26 -7.34 -6.61 14.03
CA ALA A 26 -7.60 -7.87 13.37
C ALA A 26 -7.68 -7.66 11.87
N THR A 27 -7.39 -8.72 11.11
CA THR A 27 -7.45 -8.68 9.65
C THR A 27 -8.62 -9.52 9.17
N ARG A 28 -9.36 -8.99 8.19
CA ARG A 28 -10.43 -9.70 7.48
C ARG A 28 -10.20 -9.53 5.98
N LEU A 29 -10.52 -10.56 5.22
CA LEU A 29 -10.31 -10.55 3.77
C LEU A 29 -11.49 -9.98 2.99
N LYS A 30 -12.66 -9.92 3.61
CA LYS A 30 -13.91 -9.46 2.98
C LYS A 30 -14.67 -8.54 3.92
N PRO A 31 -15.54 -7.66 3.38
CA PRO A 31 -16.48 -6.89 4.20
C PRO A 31 -17.30 -7.80 5.11
N PHE A 32 -17.57 -7.32 6.30
CA PHE A 32 -18.31 -8.03 7.34
C PHE A 32 -19.19 -7.04 8.12
N ASP A 33 -20.04 -7.54 8.99
CA ASP A 33 -20.87 -6.70 9.85
C ASP A 33 -20.06 -6.22 11.06
N LEU A 34 -19.63 -4.95 11.02
CA LEU A 34 -18.81 -4.33 12.06
C LEU A 34 -19.49 -4.37 13.43
N SER A 35 -20.77 -4.07 13.48
CA SER A 35 -21.53 -4.06 14.75
C SER A 35 -21.63 -5.45 15.35
N ARG A 36 -21.92 -6.46 14.53
CA ARG A 36 -22.06 -7.83 14.97
C ARG A 36 -20.75 -8.43 15.48
N GLU A 37 -19.64 -8.11 14.84
CA GLU A 37 -18.32 -8.59 15.23
C GLU A 37 -17.59 -7.67 16.21
N HIS A 38 -18.25 -6.61 16.68
CA HIS A 38 -17.75 -5.67 17.69
C HIS A 38 -16.48 -4.91 17.27
N PHE A 39 -16.43 -4.46 16.02
CA PHE A 39 -15.40 -3.56 15.54
C PHE A 39 -15.91 -2.13 15.46
N ASP A 40 -15.07 -1.19 15.87
CA ASP A 40 -15.40 0.24 15.88
C ASP A 40 -15.05 0.92 14.57
N LEU A 41 -14.07 0.39 13.83
CA LEU A 41 -13.55 0.97 12.61
C LEU A 41 -12.90 -0.11 11.75
N ALA A 42 -13.06 -0.02 10.43
CA ALA A 42 -12.32 -0.82 9.47
C ALA A 42 -11.60 0.08 8.48
N ILE A 43 -10.45 -0.37 8.00
CA ILE A 43 -9.74 0.23 6.88
C ILE A 43 -9.93 -0.70 5.69
N HIS A 44 -10.63 -0.22 4.67
CA HIS A 44 -11.00 -0.99 3.49
C HIS A 44 -10.26 -0.48 2.26
N PHE A 45 -9.60 -1.39 1.56
CA PHE A 45 -9.02 -1.10 0.25
C PHE A 45 -9.93 -1.68 -0.83
N GLY A 46 -10.41 -0.82 -1.71
CA GLY A 46 -11.31 -1.23 -2.79
C GLY A 46 -12.16 -0.07 -3.28
N THR A 47 -13.43 -0.37 -3.52
CA THR A 47 -14.44 0.60 -3.93
C THR A 47 -15.41 0.86 -2.77
N GLU A 48 -16.29 1.83 -2.95
CA GLU A 48 -17.29 2.20 -1.94
C GLU A 48 -18.46 1.20 -1.95
N ASN A 49 -18.17 -0.04 -1.58
CA ASN A 49 -19.09 -1.17 -1.70
C ASN A 49 -19.29 -1.95 -0.39
N TRP A 50 -19.09 -1.34 0.76
CA TRP A 50 -19.32 -1.99 2.05
C TRP A 50 -20.76 -1.76 2.49
N PRO A 51 -21.62 -2.82 2.53
CA PRO A 51 -23.03 -2.67 2.86
C PRO A 51 -23.24 -2.34 4.33
N ASP A 52 -24.30 -1.55 4.59
CA ASP A 52 -24.79 -1.22 5.94
C ASP A 52 -23.72 -0.56 6.84
N ALA A 53 -22.83 0.20 6.26
CA ALA A 53 -21.79 0.93 6.98
C ALA A 53 -21.57 2.31 6.36
N GLU A 54 -21.02 3.23 7.15
CA GLU A 54 -20.58 4.53 6.66
C GLU A 54 -19.16 4.44 6.14
N MET A 55 -18.96 4.82 4.89
CA MET A 55 -17.66 4.83 4.24
C MET A 55 -17.19 6.25 4.02
N GLU A 56 -15.95 6.51 4.38
CA GLU A 56 -15.29 7.80 4.15
C GLU A 56 -13.98 7.56 3.40
N LEU A 57 -13.78 8.28 2.30
CA LEU A 57 -12.54 8.21 1.55
C LEU A 57 -11.38 8.69 2.43
N PHE A 58 -10.37 7.84 2.58
CA PHE A 58 -9.18 8.16 3.36
C PHE A 58 -8.03 8.64 2.48
N CYS A 59 -7.63 7.82 1.50
CA CYS A 59 -6.60 8.19 0.54
C CYS A 59 -6.65 7.29 -0.69
N SER A 60 -6.08 7.79 -1.79
CA SER A 60 -5.84 6.99 -2.98
C SER A 60 -4.58 6.14 -2.79
N GLU A 61 -4.43 5.11 -3.63
CA GLU A 61 -3.22 4.32 -3.67
C GLU A 61 -2.34 4.77 -4.83
N THR A 62 -1.11 5.14 -4.53
CA THR A 62 -0.08 5.46 -5.52
C THR A 62 1.05 4.45 -5.38
N MET A 63 1.45 3.86 -6.52
CA MET A 63 2.54 2.90 -6.59
C MET A 63 3.74 3.49 -7.32
N ILE A 64 4.94 3.10 -6.88
CA ILE A 64 6.21 3.52 -7.49
C ILE A 64 7.04 2.30 -7.87
N ALA A 65 7.86 2.46 -8.90
CA ALA A 65 8.81 1.45 -9.32
C ALA A 65 10.08 1.56 -8.48
N VAL A 66 10.48 0.47 -7.85
CA VAL A 66 11.62 0.40 -6.94
C VAL A 66 12.47 -0.84 -7.18
N ALA A 67 13.72 -0.78 -6.78
CA ALA A 67 14.62 -1.92 -6.69
C ALA A 67 15.69 -1.62 -5.64
N SER A 68 16.52 -2.62 -5.31
CA SER A 68 17.73 -2.37 -4.52
C SER A 68 18.70 -1.48 -5.31
N PRO A 69 19.57 -0.71 -4.63
CA PRO A 69 20.62 0.04 -5.31
C PRO A 69 21.53 -0.86 -6.18
N GLU A 70 21.85 -2.05 -5.69
CA GLU A 70 22.70 -3.03 -6.40
C GLU A 70 22.02 -3.52 -7.68
N PHE A 71 20.72 -3.82 -7.64
CA PHE A 71 19.97 -4.24 -8.82
C PHE A 71 19.93 -3.14 -9.87
N ARG A 72 19.66 -1.89 -9.45
CA ARG A 72 19.63 -0.74 -10.36
C ARG A 72 20.97 -0.55 -11.08
N GLU A 73 22.07 -0.65 -10.35
CA GLU A 73 23.43 -0.50 -10.90
C GLU A 73 23.76 -1.66 -11.83
N GLN A 74 23.51 -2.90 -11.40
CA GLN A 74 23.79 -4.11 -12.18
C GLN A 74 23.08 -4.11 -13.53
N HIS A 75 21.84 -3.66 -13.57
CA HIS A 75 21.01 -3.64 -14.78
C HIS A 75 21.01 -2.30 -15.52
N THR A 76 21.74 -1.32 -15.04
CA THR A 76 21.87 0.02 -15.65
C THR A 76 20.51 0.63 -15.93
N ILE A 77 19.68 0.76 -14.90
CA ILE A 77 18.32 1.29 -15.03
C ILE A 77 18.38 2.82 -14.88
N ASN A 78 18.21 3.55 -15.98
CA ASN A 78 18.22 5.01 -16.05
C ASN A 78 16.89 5.61 -16.44
N GLU A 79 16.06 4.85 -17.19
CA GLU A 79 14.74 5.30 -17.65
C GLU A 79 13.74 4.13 -17.64
N ILE A 80 12.45 4.44 -17.81
CA ILE A 80 11.37 3.45 -17.72
C ILE A 80 11.55 2.31 -18.72
N SER A 81 12.01 2.63 -19.94
CA SER A 81 12.21 1.61 -20.98
C SER A 81 13.24 0.54 -20.60
N ASP A 82 14.19 0.87 -19.73
CA ASP A 82 15.16 -0.11 -19.23
C ASP A 82 14.50 -1.22 -18.41
N LEU A 83 13.36 -0.92 -17.78
CA LEU A 83 12.59 -1.89 -16.98
C LEU A 83 11.94 -2.98 -17.82
N LEU A 84 11.77 -2.78 -19.14
CA LEU A 84 11.23 -3.81 -20.03
C LEU A 84 12.14 -5.02 -20.18
N LYS A 85 13.42 -4.89 -19.82
CA LYS A 85 14.46 -5.91 -20.05
C LYS A 85 15.00 -6.55 -18.77
N VAL A 86 14.44 -6.21 -17.62
CA VAL A 86 14.94 -6.70 -16.33
C VAL A 86 13.91 -7.62 -15.68
N PRO A 87 14.32 -8.48 -14.74
CA PRO A 87 13.38 -9.26 -13.95
C PRO A 87 12.40 -8.38 -13.18
N LEU A 88 11.10 -8.69 -13.28
CA LEU A 88 10.02 -7.99 -12.60
C LEU A 88 9.43 -8.88 -11.52
N LEU A 89 9.05 -8.25 -10.40
CA LEU A 89 8.34 -8.91 -9.31
C LEU A 89 6.87 -8.48 -9.33
N HIS A 90 5.98 -9.44 -9.12
CA HIS A 90 4.54 -9.22 -9.23
C HIS A 90 3.81 -9.62 -7.96
N MET A 91 2.75 -8.89 -7.65
CA MET A 91 1.75 -9.27 -6.67
C MET A 91 0.67 -10.11 -7.37
N GLU A 92 0.46 -11.32 -6.91
CA GLU A 92 -0.46 -12.29 -7.54
C GLU A 92 -1.88 -11.74 -7.71
N SER A 93 -2.38 -10.99 -6.73
CA SER A 93 -3.70 -10.37 -6.77
C SER A 93 -3.80 -9.17 -7.71
N ARG A 94 -2.67 -8.67 -8.23
CA ARG A 94 -2.58 -7.49 -9.10
C ARG A 94 -1.65 -7.76 -10.29
N PRO A 95 -1.97 -8.75 -11.14
CA PRO A 95 -1.03 -9.23 -12.15
C PRO A 95 -0.76 -8.24 -13.29
N LYS A 96 -1.61 -7.22 -13.46
CA LYS A 96 -1.52 -6.27 -14.58
C LYS A 96 -0.87 -4.93 -14.25
N VAL A 97 -0.38 -4.73 -13.03
CA VAL A 97 0.11 -3.41 -12.60
C VAL A 97 1.31 -2.97 -13.43
N TRP A 98 2.28 -3.86 -13.69
CA TRP A 98 3.42 -3.53 -14.54
C TRP A 98 2.99 -3.21 -15.98
N GLN A 99 2.04 -3.96 -16.52
CA GLN A 99 1.48 -3.70 -17.84
C GLN A 99 0.88 -2.30 -17.91
N ASP A 100 0.05 -1.94 -16.93
CA ASP A 100 -0.57 -0.61 -16.86
C ASP A 100 0.48 0.49 -16.72
N PHE A 101 1.53 0.25 -15.95
CA PHE A 101 2.64 1.19 -15.76
C PHE A 101 3.35 1.49 -17.09
N PHE A 102 3.69 0.45 -17.85
CA PHE A 102 4.33 0.63 -19.15
C PHE A 102 3.40 1.28 -20.18
N GLU A 103 2.13 0.90 -20.21
CA GLU A 103 1.14 1.51 -21.10
C GLU A 103 0.97 3.00 -20.85
N GLN A 104 0.94 3.41 -19.59
CA GLN A 104 0.89 4.85 -19.23
C GLN A 104 2.13 5.61 -19.70
N ALA A 105 3.27 4.96 -19.80
CA ALA A 105 4.51 5.53 -20.32
C ALA A 105 4.60 5.47 -21.86
N GLY A 106 3.57 4.95 -22.53
CA GLY A 106 3.55 4.81 -23.98
C GLY A 106 4.43 3.68 -24.52
N LEU A 107 4.73 2.68 -23.67
CA LEU A 107 5.60 1.55 -24.02
C LEU A 107 4.80 0.29 -24.27
N SER A 108 5.28 -0.54 -25.20
CA SER A 108 4.75 -1.89 -25.42
C SER A 108 5.18 -2.79 -24.26
N SER A 109 4.25 -3.62 -23.77
CA SER A 109 4.45 -4.39 -22.54
C SER A 109 4.15 -5.89 -22.75
N GLU A 110 4.51 -6.47 -23.90
CA GLU A 110 4.20 -7.86 -24.23
C GLU A 110 4.70 -8.86 -23.19
N ASP A 111 5.87 -8.60 -22.60
CA ASP A 111 6.49 -9.47 -21.59
C ASP A 111 6.27 -9.00 -20.15
N ALA A 112 5.43 -7.99 -19.92
CA ALA A 112 5.24 -7.39 -18.59
C ALA A 112 4.55 -8.32 -17.58
N LEU A 113 3.97 -9.42 -18.02
CA LEU A 113 3.38 -10.44 -17.15
C LEU A 113 4.38 -11.52 -16.73
N ALA A 114 5.55 -11.56 -17.34
CA ALA A 114 6.61 -12.52 -16.99
C ALA A 114 7.31 -12.08 -15.69
N GLY A 115 7.81 -13.04 -14.94
CA GLY A 115 8.58 -12.78 -13.73
C GLY A 115 8.11 -13.63 -12.56
N LYS A 116 8.53 -13.23 -11.35
CA LYS A 116 8.18 -13.93 -10.12
C LYS A 116 6.92 -13.35 -9.50
N TYR A 117 6.03 -14.21 -9.05
CA TYR A 117 4.76 -13.84 -8.42
C TYR A 117 4.75 -14.19 -6.94
N PHE A 118 4.26 -13.26 -6.13
CA PHE A 118 4.12 -13.41 -4.69
C PHE A 118 2.68 -13.06 -4.29
N ASP A 119 2.20 -13.62 -3.20
CA ASP A 119 0.84 -13.37 -2.72
C ASP A 119 0.74 -12.30 -1.63
N GLN A 120 1.88 -11.75 -1.19
CA GLN A 120 1.93 -10.69 -0.18
C GLN A 120 2.96 -9.62 -0.55
N PHE A 121 2.63 -8.35 -0.30
CA PHE A 121 3.58 -7.26 -0.52
C PHE A 121 4.84 -7.36 0.33
N SER A 122 4.75 -7.92 1.54
CA SER A 122 5.94 -8.14 2.37
C SER A 122 6.97 -9.02 1.67
N MET A 123 6.51 -10.02 0.90
CA MET A 123 7.40 -10.89 0.11
C MET A 123 7.95 -10.16 -1.12
N VAL A 124 7.12 -9.37 -1.81
CA VAL A 124 7.57 -8.55 -2.94
C VAL A 124 8.67 -7.59 -2.49
N ILE A 125 8.46 -6.92 -1.36
CA ILE A 125 9.43 -5.99 -0.78
C ILE A 125 10.74 -6.71 -0.43
N ALA A 126 10.64 -7.85 0.25
CA ALA A 126 11.81 -8.66 0.59
C ALA A 126 12.57 -9.10 -0.68
N GLY A 127 11.85 -9.51 -1.72
CA GLY A 127 12.43 -9.87 -3.01
C GLY A 127 13.17 -8.71 -3.67
N ALA A 128 12.58 -7.52 -3.67
CA ALA A 128 13.22 -6.32 -4.22
C ALA A 128 14.48 -5.94 -3.44
N VAL A 129 14.42 -5.96 -2.11
CA VAL A 129 15.59 -5.71 -1.25
C VAL A 129 16.71 -6.74 -1.49
N ALA A 130 16.33 -7.99 -1.74
CA ALA A 130 17.27 -9.08 -2.05
C ALA A 130 17.79 -9.05 -3.50
N SER A 131 17.46 -8.03 -4.28
CA SER A 131 17.91 -7.87 -5.67
C SER A 131 17.35 -8.95 -6.62
N LEU A 132 16.18 -9.49 -6.33
CA LEU A 132 15.53 -10.49 -7.21
C LEU A 132 14.86 -9.85 -8.42
N GLY A 133 14.54 -8.56 -8.37
CA GLY A 133 13.86 -7.87 -9.44
C GLY A 133 13.44 -6.46 -9.07
N ALA A 134 12.83 -5.77 -10.04
CA ALA A 134 12.16 -4.50 -9.82
C ALA A 134 10.69 -4.74 -9.44
N ALA A 135 10.14 -3.89 -8.60
CA ALA A 135 8.78 -4.02 -8.09
C ALA A 135 8.00 -2.71 -8.18
N LEU A 136 6.69 -2.80 -8.39
CA LEU A 136 5.75 -1.70 -8.22
C LEU A 136 5.06 -1.87 -6.87
N ILE A 137 5.25 -0.92 -5.98
CA ILE A 137 4.80 -1.05 -4.60
C ILE A 137 4.13 0.26 -4.15
N PRO A 138 3.02 0.16 -3.40
CA PRO A 138 2.41 1.35 -2.78
C PRO A 138 3.43 2.12 -1.93
N THR A 139 3.48 3.42 -2.11
CA THR A 139 4.47 4.29 -1.47
C THR A 139 4.50 4.16 0.05
N TYR A 140 3.32 4.03 0.68
CA TYR A 140 3.21 3.95 2.13
C TYR A 140 3.72 2.63 2.73
N LEU A 141 3.94 1.60 1.91
CA LEU A 141 4.46 0.32 2.40
C LEU A 141 5.99 0.27 2.51
N ILE A 142 6.70 1.21 1.87
CA ILE A 142 8.17 1.15 1.76
C ILE A 142 8.89 2.41 2.24
N GLU A 143 8.23 3.25 3.03
CA GLU A 143 8.85 4.46 3.59
C GLU A 143 10.16 4.15 4.32
N ARG A 144 10.18 3.06 5.08
CA ARG A 144 11.36 2.64 5.84
C ARG A 144 12.50 2.19 4.92
N GLU A 145 12.20 1.34 3.94
CA GLU A 145 13.20 0.82 2.99
C GLU A 145 13.82 1.95 2.17
N ILE A 146 13.02 2.93 1.75
CA ILE A 146 13.52 4.12 1.04
C ILE A 146 14.40 4.97 1.97
N SER A 147 13.95 5.26 3.19
CA SER A 147 14.71 6.10 4.13
C SER A 147 16.04 5.45 4.55
N GLU A 148 16.06 4.13 4.67
CA GLU A 148 17.29 3.37 5.00
C GLU A 148 18.19 3.09 3.78
N GLY A 149 17.77 3.47 2.58
CA GLY A 149 18.52 3.25 1.35
C GLY A 149 18.56 1.81 0.85
N ARG A 150 17.67 0.94 1.36
CA ARG A 150 17.56 -0.45 0.91
C ARG A 150 16.80 -0.60 -0.39
N LEU A 151 15.92 0.34 -0.69
CA LEU A 151 15.24 0.48 -1.97
C LEU A 151 15.44 1.89 -2.50
N VAL A 152 15.52 2.01 -3.82
CA VAL A 152 15.59 3.28 -4.53
C VAL A 152 14.49 3.37 -5.57
N THR A 153 14.01 4.57 -5.82
CA THR A 153 13.03 4.84 -6.86
C THR A 153 13.69 4.77 -8.22
N LEU A 154 13.12 4.00 -9.14
CA LEU A 154 13.68 3.76 -10.48
C LEU A 154 13.23 4.79 -11.52
N ALA A 155 12.08 5.44 -11.29
CA ALA A 155 11.52 6.43 -12.20
C ALA A 155 10.73 7.46 -11.41
N ALA A 156 10.63 8.67 -11.94
CA ALA A 156 9.79 9.72 -11.35
C ALA A 156 8.29 9.44 -11.52
N SER A 157 7.94 8.60 -12.50
CA SER A 157 6.53 8.26 -12.79
C SER A 157 5.94 7.37 -11.71
N THR A 158 4.68 7.64 -11.39
CA THR A 158 3.89 6.84 -10.46
C THR A 158 2.64 6.34 -11.19
N ILE A 159 2.01 5.32 -10.63
CA ILE A 159 0.72 4.84 -11.10
C ILE A 159 -0.29 4.92 -9.96
N THR A 160 -1.45 5.52 -10.22
CA THR A 160 -2.57 5.57 -9.27
C THR A 160 -3.59 4.52 -9.68
N THR A 161 -3.97 3.65 -8.74
CA THR A 161 -4.91 2.59 -9.00
C THR A 161 -6.36 3.08 -8.88
N LYS A 162 -7.31 2.30 -9.40
CA LYS A 162 -8.75 2.62 -9.33
C LYS A 162 -9.32 2.45 -7.93
N ASN A 163 -8.69 1.65 -7.09
CA ASN A 163 -9.13 1.40 -5.73
C ASN A 163 -8.54 2.45 -4.80
N ASN A 164 -9.27 2.71 -3.73
CA ASN A 164 -8.88 3.67 -2.70
C ASN A 164 -8.94 3.00 -1.33
N TYR A 165 -8.37 3.67 -0.33
CA TYR A 165 -8.56 3.32 1.07
C TYR A 165 -9.73 4.09 1.64
N PHE A 166 -10.60 3.39 2.33
CA PHE A 166 -11.77 3.96 3.00
C PHE A 166 -11.69 3.66 4.49
N LEU A 167 -12.15 4.60 5.29
CA LEU A 167 -12.45 4.40 6.69
C LEU A 167 -13.92 4.01 6.79
N VAL A 168 -14.20 2.87 7.41
CA VAL A 168 -15.53 2.28 7.44
C VAL A 168 -15.98 2.17 8.89
N ARG A 169 -17.16 2.71 9.19
CA ARG A 169 -17.74 2.74 10.54
C ARG A 169 -19.15 2.15 10.53
N PRO A 170 -19.56 1.56 11.67
CA PRO A 170 -20.96 1.19 11.85
C PRO A 170 -21.87 2.43 11.75
N THR A 171 -23.07 2.26 11.20
CA THR A 171 -24.03 3.36 11.07
C THR A 171 -24.64 3.80 12.42
N GLU A 172 -24.64 2.92 13.40
CA GLU A 172 -25.39 3.11 14.66
C GLU A 172 -24.60 3.64 15.82
N THR A 173 -23.26 3.52 15.80
CA THR A 173 -22.43 3.93 16.94
C THR A 173 -21.21 4.75 16.48
N TYR A 174 -21.09 5.93 17.06
CA TYR A 174 -19.95 6.81 16.84
C TYR A 174 -19.40 7.25 18.20
N SER A 175 -18.28 6.66 18.62
CA SER A 175 -17.65 7.06 19.87
C SER A 175 -16.68 8.21 19.66
N ASP A 176 -16.47 9.03 20.69
CA ASP A 176 -15.49 10.12 20.66
C ASP A 176 -14.07 9.60 20.43
N HIS A 177 -13.74 8.41 20.94
CA HIS A 177 -12.44 7.77 20.73
C HIS A 177 -12.20 7.45 19.25
N VAL A 178 -13.21 6.92 18.56
CA VAL A 178 -13.13 6.64 17.12
C VAL A 178 -12.97 7.94 16.35
N ALA A 179 -13.71 8.98 16.70
CA ALA A 179 -13.60 10.30 16.06
C ALA A 179 -12.19 10.89 16.17
N LEU A 180 -11.59 10.82 17.35
CA LEU A 180 -10.22 11.28 17.59
C LEU A 180 -9.21 10.50 16.74
N PHE A 181 -9.35 9.19 16.69
CA PHE A 181 -8.47 8.33 15.92
C PHE A 181 -8.58 8.60 14.42
N VAL A 182 -9.80 8.70 13.89
CA VAL A 182 -10.04 9.01 12.48
C VAL A 182 -9.44 10.36 12.11
N GLN A 183 -9.62 11.38 12.93
CA GLN A 183 -9.06 12.70 12.68
C GLN A 183 -7.53 12.68 12.69
N TRP A 184 -6.94 11.93 13.63
CA TRP A 184 -5.50 11.76 13.67
C TRP A 184 -4.96 11.06 12.43
N MET A 185 -5.62 10.00 11.96
CA MET A 185 -5.24 9.31 10.73
C MET A 185 -5.27 10.27 9.52
N LYS A 186 -6.34 11.05 9.39
CA LYS A 186 -6.48 12.02 8.30
C LYS A 186 -5.40 13.09 8.33
N ASN A 187 -4.99 13.53 9.52
CA ASN A 187 -3.95 14.53 9.67
C ASN A 187 -2.55 13.99 9.35
N ASN A 188 -2.38 12.69 9.35
CA ASN A 188 -1.07 12.05 9.12
C ASN A 188 -0.91 11.45 7.73
N VAL A 189 -1.99 11.33 6.97
CA VAL A 189 -1.91 10.81 5.60
C VAL A 189 -1.21 11.85 4.70
N GLY A 190 -0.29 11.39 3.86
CA GLY A 190 0.49 12.26 2.98
C GLY A 190 1.70 12.94 3.63
N ARG A 191 2.07 12.57 4.86
CA ARG A 191 3.26 13.07 5.55
C ARG A 191 4.33 12.01 5.69
#